data_3dfc1f675e9be4dd92616273f03ddc39
#
_entry.id   3dfc1f675e9be4dd92616273f03ddc39
#
_cell.length_a   1.000
_cell.length_b   1.000
_cell.length_c   1.000
_cell.angle_alpha   90.00
_cell.angle_beta   90.00
_cell.angle_gamma   90.00
#
_symmetry.space_group_name_H-M   'P 1'
#
loop_
_entity.id
_entity.type
_entity.pdbx_description
1 polymer ?
#
loop_
_entity_poly.entity_id
_entity_poly.type
_entity_poly.pdbx_seq_one_letter_code
_entity_poly.pdbx_strand_id
1 'polypeptide(L)'
;MVAVVETDADDLPGALDRQHGANLLRRGEQRVDDAAKATVAQLISDAGFEPVDAGGSDATPLLEAFAKLVIGIAYRQGRGPFVYRFQSRWSTPGRSRLGSVSLPVPLVAELREALGAGHVITEPEQLRVYECDGLTGHRAVPELVALPGSTEEVQAVVRACHRERVPFVARGAGTGLSGGATPVAGGVVVSLARMNRILEIDLASQRVVVEPGVANLDVSHAVAGEGFFYAPDPSSQQVCTIGGNVAENSGGAHCLKHGFTAHHVTGLTLVLPDGEVVELGGKALDPDGPDLLGVVVGSEGTLGIVTRITLRIVRSPQVVRTLLAGFETMDAAGAAVSGIVAAGILPSAIEMMDRLTIEAAELSVSPGYPEGAGAVLLVELDGVAEQVEDDVADVERICRECGAFGLRTAANEADRALLWKGRKSAFAAMGRIATDYYVQDGVVPRTRLPDVLRRIEELSAAHGLRVGNVFHAGDGNLHPLVLYDAEAGETERARELAEAILDACLDAGGSLTGEHGVGMDKACSMPRMFSERDLHTFERLRRAFDPAGLCNPGKVIPTPRLCGEVPGPYRVHALERMGVAERF
;
A
#
# COMPACT_ATOMS: atom_id res chain seq x y z
N MET A 1 -34.22 -6.38 -19.81
CA MET A 1 -34.77 -7.20 -18.72
C MET A 1 -33.67 -8.14 -18.22
N VAL A 2 -33.29 -8.04 -16.98
CA VAL A 2 -32.25 -8.85 -16.33
C VAL A 2 -32.90 -9.56 -15.16
N ALA A 3 -32.59 -10.84 -14.98
CA ALA A 3 -33.09 -11.63 -13.86
C ALA A 3 -31.98 -11.81 -12.83
N VAL A 4 -32.30 -11.63 -11.57
CA VAL A 4 -31.42 -11.92 -10.42
C VAL A 4 -31.92 -13.20 -9.73
N VAL A 5 -31.01 -14.11 -9.47
CA VAL A 5 -31.32 -15.41 -8.87
C VAL A 5 -30.59 -15.58 -7.56
N GLU A 6 -31.34 -15.90 -6.51
CA GLU A 6 -30.83 -16.59 -5.34
C GLU A 6 -31.52 -17.95 -5.26
N THR A 7 -30.82 -19.05 -5.55
CA THR A 7 -31.29 -20.38 -5.19
C THR A 7 -30.12 -21.31 -4.90
N ASP A 8 -30.31 -22.22 -3.93
CA ASP A 8 -29.43 -23.34 -3.67
C ASP A 8 -29.41 -24.31 -4.87
N ALA A 9 -28.26 -24.90 -5.13
CA ALA A 9 -27.94 -25.63 -6.36
C ALA A 9 -28.74 -26.91 -6.62
N ASP A 10 -29.70 -27.30 -5.76
CA ASP A 10 -30.36 -28.62 -5.81
C ASP A 10 -31.79 -28.62 -6.38
N ASP A 11 -32.40 -27.48 -6.73
CA ASP A 11 -33.81 -27.38 -7.13
C ASP A 11 -34.05 -26.79 -8.53
N LEU A 12 -33.40 -27.29 -9.58
CA LEU A 12 -33.74 -26.86 -10.95
C LEU A 12 -34.47 -27.97 -11.69
N PRO A 13 -35.74 -27.72 -12.17
CA PRO A 13 -36.41 -28.64 -13.07
C PRO A 13 -35.73 -28.63 -14.45
N GLY A 14 -35.57 -29.83 -15.00
CA GLY A 14 -34.80 -30.04 -16.23
C GLY A 14 -35.38 -29.36 -17.46
N ALA A 15 -34.45 -28.91 -18.29
CA ALA A 15 -34.54 -28.67 -19.72
C ALA A 15 -35.38 -27.49 -20.19
N LEU A 16 -34.77 -26.31 -20.21
CA LEU A 16 -35.06 -25.31 -21.26
C LEU A 16 -34.40 -25.76 -22.56
N ASP A 17 -35.25 -26.10 -23.56
CA ASP A 17 -34.82 -26.56 -24.87
C ASP A 17 -33.87 -25.58 -25.54
N ARG A 18 -32.68 -26.06 -25.95
CA ARG A 18 -31.59 -25.29 -26.56
C ARG A 18 -32.01 -24.52 -27.84
N GLN A 19 -33.10 -24.90 -28.47
CA GLN A 19 -33.63 -24.25 -29.69
C GLN A 19 -34.42 -22.99 -29.40
N HIS A 20 -35.11 -22.86 -28.28
CA HIS A 20 -35.92 -21.67 -27.97
C HIS A 20 -35.05 -20.44 -27.55
N GLY A 21 -34.01 -20.63 -26.78
CA GLY A 21 -33.08 -19.59 -26.38
C GLY A 21 -32.31 -18.97 -27.57
N ALA A 22 -31.89 -19.82 -28.53
CA ALA A 22 -31.16 -19.37 -29.70
C ALA A 22 -32.02 -18.60 -30.72
N ASN A 23 -33.34 -18.82 -30.78
CA ASN A 23 -34.25 -18.12 -31.70
C ASN A 23 -34.69 -16.75 -31.16
N LEU A 24 -34.74 -16.54 -29.87
CA LEU A 24 -34.98 -15.21 -29.26
C LEU A 24 -33.82 -14.25 -29.48
N LEU A 25 -32.60 -14.75 -29.63
CA LEU A 25 -31.38 -13.96 -29.84
C LEU A 25 -31.11 -13.61 -31.32
N ARG A 26 -31.85 -14.15 -32.30
CA ARG A 26 -31.60 -13.95 -33.72
C ARG A 26 -32.42 -12.84 -34.39
N ARG A 27 -33.31 -12.16 -33.67
CA ARG A 27 -34.09 -11.02 -34.20
C ARG A 27 -33.56 -9.68 -33.67
N GLY A 28 -32.34 -9.33 -34.02
CA GLY A 28 -31.79 -8.01 -33.83
C GLY A 28 -32.21 -7.12 -34.99
N GLU A 29 -33.23 -6.30 -34.80
CA GLU A 29 -33.55 -5.03 -35.50
C GLU A 29 -35.02 -4.57 -35.33
N GLN A 30 -35.77 -5.09 -34.38
CA GLN A 30 -37.10 -4.57 -34.08
C GLN A 30 -37.19 -4.14 -32.61
N ARG A 31 -37.80 -2.96 -32.38
CA ARG A 31 -38.19 -2.48 -31.04
C ARG A 31 -38.85 -3.64 -30.30
N VAL A 32 -38.23 -4.02 -29.19
CA VAL A 32 -38.82 -4.99 -28.26
C VAL A 32 -40.08 -4.31 -27.71
N ASP A 33 -41.24 -4.75 -28.12
CA ASP A 33 -42.52 -4.21 -27.65
C ASP A 33 -42.78 -4.67 -26.19
N ASP A 34 -43.69 -4.01 -25.50
CA ASP A 34 -44.02 -4.32 -24.12
C ASP A 34 -44.59 -5.72 -23.94
N ALA A 35 -45.18 -6.33 -24.98
CA ALA A 35 -45.70 -7.69 -24.98
C ALA A 35 -44.52 -8.72 -24.97
N ALA A 36 -43.46 -8.46 -25.74
CA ALA A 36 -42.27 -9.29 -25.74
C ALA A 36 -41.54 -9.21 -24.41
N LYS A 37 -41.47 -8.02 -23.80
CA LYS A 37 -40.92 -7.84 -22.44
C LYS A 37 -41.73 -8.62 -21.41
N ALA A 38 -43.06 -8.56 -21.45
CA ALA A 38 -43.94 -9.26 -20.54
C ALA A 38 -43.76 -10.79 -20.64
N THR A 39 -43.63 -11.31 -21.90
CA THR A 39 -43.39 -12.74 -22.13
C THR A 39 -42.07 -13.21 -21.54
N VAL A 40 -41.00 -12.44 -21.73
CA VAL A 40 -39.68 -12.76 -21.15
C VAL A 40 -39.68 -12.64 -19.62
N ALA A 41 -40.39 -11.64 -19.08
CA ALA A 41 -40.57 -11.50 -17.62
C ALA A 41 -41.29 -12.70 -17.03
N GLN A 42 -42.35 -13.20 -17.69
CA GLN A 42 -43.08 -14.37 -17.24
C GLN A 42 -42.19 -15.63 -17.25
N LEU A 43 -41.41 -15.83 -18.33
CA LEU A 43 -40.48 -16.97 -18.41
C LEU A 43 -39.41 -16.94 -17.33
N ILE A 44 -38.96 -15.74 -16.97
CA ILE A 44 -37.99 -15.53 -15.87
C ILE A 44 -38.63 -15.86 -14.53
N SER A 45 -39.87 -15.39 -14.29
CA SER A 45 -40.65 -15.72 -13.07
C SER A 45 -40.97 -17.20 -12.97
N ASP A 46 -41.35 -17.85 -14.07
CA ASP A 46 -41.65 -19.28 -14.12
C ASP A 46 -40.40 -20.14 -13.85
N ALA A 47 -39.22 -19.59 -14.10
CA ALA A 47 -37.94 -20.21 -13.75
C ALA A 47 -37.50 -19.92 -12.30
N GLY A 48 -38.33 -19.27 -11.49
CA GLY A 48 -38.05 -18.95 -10.08
C GLY A 48 -37.23 -17.72 -9.84
N PHE A 49 -37.15 -16.82 -10.83
CA PHE A 49 -36.34 -15.60 -10.76
C PHE A 49 -37.17 -14.33 -10.71
N GLU A 50 -36.65 -13.27 -10.11
CA GLU A 50 -37.30 -11.95 -10.11
C GLU A 50 -36.88 -11.14 -11.37
N PRO A 51 -37.82 -10.82 -12.27
CA PRO A 51 -37.50 -10.08 -13.48
C PRO A 51 -37.36 -8.58 -13.18
N VAL A 52 -36.27 -7.97 -13.66
CA VAL A 52 -36.02 -6.52 -13.57
C VAL A 52 -36.02 -5.89 -14.97
N ASP A 53 -36.80 -4.83 -15.18
CA ASP A 53 -36.78 -4.10 -16.44
C ASP A 53 -35.52 -3.19 -16.51
N ALA A 54 -34.61 -3.51 -17.41
CA ALA A 54 -33.37 -2.77 -17.64
C ALA A 54 -33.52 -1.55 -18.56
N GLY A 55 -34.76 -1.19 -18.98
CA GLY A 55 -35.01 -0.02 -19.83
C GLY A 55 -35.27 -0.31 -21.30
N GLY A 56 -35.08 0.68 -22.16
CA GLY A 56 -35.41 0.65 -23.58
C GLY A 56 -34.44 -0.10 -24.49
N SER A 57 -34.62 0.04 -25.80
CA SER A 57 -33.87 -0.63 -26.87
C SER A 57 -32.37 -0.37 -26.87
N ASP A 58 -31.90 0.66 -26.18
CA ASP A 58 -30.50 1.08 -26.15
C ASP A 58 -29.64 0.13 -25.28
N ALA A 59 -30.29 -0.63 -24.38
CA ALA A 59 -29.62 -1.62 -23.53
C ALA A 59 -29.52 -3.02 -24.18
N THR A 60 -30.15 -3.25 -25.32
CA THR A 60 -30.26 -4.55 -25.98
C THR A 60 -28.89 -5.17 -26.35
N PRO A 61 -27.92 -4.42 -26.93
CA PRO A 61 -26.60 -4.98 -27.26
C PRO A 61 -25.81 -5.44 -26.01
N LEU A 62 -25.93 -4.70 -24.91
CA LEU A 62 -25.29 -5.01 -23.63
C LEU A 62 -25.87 -6.29 -23.01
N LEU A 63 -27.19 -6.44 -23.04
CA LEU A 63 -27.91 -7.59 -22.53
C LEU A 63 -27.60 -8.85 -23.35
N GLU A 64 -27.48 -8.73 -24.69
CA GLU A 64 -27.07 -9.84 -25.56
C GLU A 64 -25.63 -10.29 -25.30
N ALA A 65 -24.70 -9.34 -25.15
CA ALA A 65 -23.31 -9.66 -24.84
C ALA A 65 -23.18 -10.35 -23.48
N PHE A 66 -23.92 -9.88 -22.49
CA PHE A 66 -23.95 -10.46 -21.15
C PHE A 66 -24.58 -11.86 -21.15
N ALA A 67 -25.71 -12.06 -21.82
CA ALA A 67 -26.35 -13.38 -21.93
C ALA A 67 -25.43 -14.39 -22.63
N LYS A 68 -24.74 -14.00 -23.71
CA LYS A 68 -23.75 -14.85 -24.39
C LYS A 68 -22.59 -15.22 -23.49
N LEU A 69 -22.11 -14.29 -22.67
CA LEU A 69 -21.03 -14.52 -21.70
C LEU A 69 -21.46 -15.52 -20.61
N VAL A 70 -22.60 -15.29 -19.99
CA VAL A 70 -23.14 -16.17 -18.91
C VAL A 70 -23.41 -17.57 -19.44
N ILE A 71 -24.05 -17.70 -20.59
CA ILE A 71 -24.31 -18.99 -21.25
C ILE A 71 -22.96 -19.65 -21.63
N GLY A 72 -21.99 -18.88 -22.17
CA GLY A 72 -20.68 -19.39 -22.53
C GLY A 72 -19.89 -19.95 -21.35
N ILE A 73 -19.94 -19.29 -20.21
CA ILE A 73 -19.26 -19.73 -18.99
C ILE A 73 -19.97 -20.93 -18.36
N ALA A 74 -21.28 -20.89 -18.22
CA ALA A 74 -22.06 -21.96 -17.61
C ALA A 74 -21.96 -23.29 -18.40
N TYR A 75 -21.99 -23.23 -19.74
CA TYR A 75 -22.02 -24.41 -20.58
C TYR A 75 -20.64 -24.90 -21.05
N ARG A 76 -19.62 -24.03 -21.19
CA ARG A 76 -18.30 -24.45 -21.67
C ARG A 76 -17.34 -24.88 -20.58
N GLN A 77 -17.53 -24.42 -19.34
CA GLN A 77 -16.59 -24.69 -18.24
C GLN A 77 -17.16 -25.66 -17.18
N GLY A 78 -18.40 -26.15 -17.33
CA GLY A 78 -19.00 -27.11 -16.38
C GLY A 78 -19.13 -26.57 -14.94
N ARG A 79 -19.06 -25.24 -14.78
CA ARG A 79 -19.23 -24.58 -13.48
C ARG A 79 -20.70 -24.20 -13.30
N GLY A 80 -21.24 -24.45 -12.12
CA GLY A 80 -22.60 -24.16 -11.74
C GLY A 80 -23.00 -22.69 -11.91
N PRO A 81 -24.28 -22.33 -11.69
CA PRO A 81 -24.81 -21.00 -11.96
C PRO A 81 -24.07 -19.93 -11.14
N PHE A 82 -23.69 -18.84 -11.82
CA PHE A 82 -23.09 -17.66 -11.20
C PHE A 82 -24.18 -16.64 -10.90
N VAL A 83 -24.17 -16.07 -9.70
CA VAL A 83 -25.06 -14.97 -9.32
C VAL A 83 -24.31 -13.65 -9.52
N TYR A 84 -24.88 -12.75 -10.33
CA TYR A 84 -24.40 -11.38 -10.50
C TYR A 84 -25.44 -10.41 -9.92
N ARG A 85 -25.01 -9.55 -9.00
CA ARG A 85 -25.87 -8.50 -8.46
C ARG A 85 -25.50 -7.18 -9.15
N PHE A 86 -26.40 -6.63 -9.98
CA PHE A 86 -26.26 -5.28 -10.51
C PHE A 86 -26.95 -4.30 -9.55
N GLN A 87 -26.20 -3.39 -8.95
CA GLN A 87 -26.80 -2.22 -8.33
C GLN A 87 -26.99 -1.14 -9.39
N SER A 88 -28.24 -0.79 -9.68
CA SER A 88 -28.59 0.27 -10.61
C SER A 88 -28.19 1.64 -10.08
N ARG A 89 -27.05 2.16 -10.53
CA ARG A 89 -26.75 3.60 -10.53
C ARG A 89 -26.29 3.97 -11.93
N TRP A 90 -27.19 3.96 -12.88
CA TRP A 90 -26.98 4.58 -14.17
C TRP A 90 -27.90 5.78 -14.27
N SER A 91 -27.37 6.97 -14.00
CA SER A 91 -27.91 8.21 -14.54
C SER A 91 -26.97 8.67 -15.67
N THR A 92 -27.55 8.94 -16.83
CA THR A 92 -26.95 9.53 -18.03
C THR A 92 -25.94 10.63 -17.69
N PRO A 93 -24.83 10.79 -18.45
CA PRO A 93 -23.86 11.85 -18.22
C PRO A 93 -24.38 13.21 -18.74
N GLY A 94 -25.35 13.75 -18.05
CA GLY A 94 -25.56 15.17 -17.99
C GLY A 94 -24.90 15.62 -16.69
N ARG A 95 -24.09 16.67 -16.73
CA ARG A 95 -23.53 17.34 -15.56
C ARG A 95 -24.57 17.43 -14.43
N SER A 96 -24.73 16.37 -13.68
CA SER A 96 -25.43 16.37 -12.42
C SER A 96 -24.41 16.08 -11.35
N ARG A 97 -24.26 17.00 -10.43
CA ARG A 97 -23.61 16.84 -9.15
C ARG A 97 -23.80 15.39 -8.70
N LEU A 98 -22.69 14.63 -8.56
CA LEU A 98 -22.68 13.46 -7.70
C LEU A 98 -23.35 13.92 -6.42
N GLY A 99 -24.53 13.38 -6.13
CA GLY A 99 -25.22 13.68 -4.88
C GLY A 99 -24.22 13.41 -3.77
N SER A 100 -23.79 14.44 -3.06
CA SER A 100 -23.00 14.31 -1.86
C SER A 100 -23.77 13.34 -0.96
N VAL A 101 -23.15 12.21 -0.62
CA VAL A 101 -23.61 11.40 0.50
C VAL A 101 -23.28 12.25 1.72
N SER A 102 -24.13 13.23 2.02
CA SER A 102 -23.91 14.10 3.18
C SER A 102 -24.00 13.24 4.42
N LEU A 103 -22.99 13.33 5.28
CA LEU A 103 -23.04 12.70 6.60
C LEU A 103 -24.32 13.09 7.34
N PRO A 104 -24.87 12.20 8.18
CA PRO A 104 -26.01 12.56 9.02
C PRO A 104 -25.69 13.83 9.82
N VAL A 105 -26.59 14.83 9.74
CA VAL A 105 -26.43 16.10 10.48
C VAL A 105 -26.18 15.88 11.98
N PRO A 106 -26.85 14.89 12.65
CA PRO A 106 -26.57 14.57 14.05
C PRO A 106 -25.11 14.14 14.29
N LEU A 107 -24.49 13.38 13.37
CA LEU A 107 -23.10 12.94 13.50
C LEU A 107 -22.12 14.14 13.56
N VAL A 108 -22.27 15.08 12.64
CA VAL A 108 -21.40 16.28 12.61
C VAL A 108 -21.53 17.11 13.88
N ALA A 109 -22.78 17.28 14.37
CA ALA A 109 -23.03 18.02 15.61
C ALA A 109 -22.41 17.33 16.83
N GLU A 110 -22.56 16.02 16.94
CA GLU A 110 -21.99 15.20 18.02
C GLU A 110 -20.46 15.25 18.02
N LEU A 111 -19.84 15.12 16.84
CA LEU A 111 -18.38 15.21 16.74
C LEU A 111 -17.86 16.60 17.12
N ARG A 112 -18.60 17.67 16.77
CA ARG A 112 -18.26 19.04 17.20
C ARG A 112 -18.41 19.24 18.70
N GLU A 113 -19.38 18.59 19.32
CA GLU A 113 -19.55 18.60 20.79
C GLU A 113 -18.43 17.84 21.49
N ALA A 114 -18.05 16.64 20.97
CA ALA A 114 -17.05 15.78 21.58
C ALA A 114 -15.61 16.34 21.44
N LEU A 115 -15.27 16.90 20.27
CA LEU A 115 -13.89 17.33 19.96
C LEU A 115 -13.70 18.85 20.06
N GLY A 116 -14.77 19.62 20.07
CA GLY A 116 -14.76 21.05 19.83
C GLY A 116 -14.85 21.41 18.34
N ALA A 117 -15.60 22.46 18.02
CA ALA A 117 -15.91 22.85 16.64
C ALA A 117 -14.67 23.10 15.76
N GLY A 118 -13.57 23.60 16.34
CA GLY A 118 -12.30 23.86 15.62
C GLY A 118 -11.54 22.59 15.23
N HIS A 119 -11.95 21.41 15.71
CA HIS A 119 -11.30 20.13 15.45
C HIS A 119 -12.13 19.19 14.56
N VAL A 120 -13.18 19.75 13.91
CA VAL A 120 -14.01 19.04 12.94
C VAL A 120 -14.06 19.86 11.65
N ILE A 121 -13.31 19.40 10.63
CA ILE A 121 -13.18 20.08 9.35
C ILE A 121 -14.28 19.58 8.42
N THR A 122 -15.05 20.50 7.85
CA THR A 122 -16.12 20.24 6.87
C THR A 122 -16.03 21.14 5.65
N GLU A 123 -15.11 22.11 5.65
CA GLU A 123 -14.95 23.06 4.55
C GLU A 123 -14.29 22.37 3.34
N PRO A 124 -14.91 22.44 2.14
CA PRO A 124 -14.45 21.70 0.97
C PRO A 124 -12.99 21.95 0.59
N GLU A 125 -12.50 23.19 0.73
CA GLU A 125 -11.12 23.56 0.42
C GLU A 125 -10.13 22.91 1.39
N GLN A 126 -10.50 22.79 2.66
CA GLN A 126 -9.67 22.15 3.69
C GLN A 126 -9.68 20.62 3.58
N LEU A 127 -10.80 20.03 3.17
CA LEU A 127 -10.91 18.58 2.97
C LEU A 127 -9.97 18.07 1.88
N ARG A 128 -9.65 18.89 0.88
CA ARG A 128 -8.72 18.53 -0.20
C ARG A 128 -7.30 18.24 0.27
N VAL A 129 -6.87 18.79 1.41
CA VAL A 129 -5.56 18.48 2.01
C VAL A 129 -5.46 16.99 2.39
N TYR A 130 -6.60 16.34 2.57
CA TYR A 130 -6.70 14.94 2.99
C TYR A 130 -7.12 13.98 1.87
N GLU A 131 -7.25 14.45 0.62
CA GLU A 131 -7.80 13.65 -0.49
C GLU A 131 -6.93 12.48 -0.95
N CYS A 132 -5.64 12.47 -0.60
CA CYS A 132 -4.69 11.40 -0.91
C CYS A 132 -3.63 11.27 0.17
N ASP A 133 -2.84 10.22 0.10
CA ASP A 133 -1.56 10.09 0.81
C ASP A 133 -0.38 10.43 -0.12
N GLY A 134 0.82 9.87 0.12
CA GLY A 134 1.99 10.06 -0.74
C GLY A 134 1.84 9.44 -2.13
N LEU A 135 0.91 8.50 -2.31
CA LEU A 135 0.53 7.96 -3.61
C LEU A 135 -0.57 8.82 -4.25
N THR A 136 -0.17 9.90 -4.92
CA THR A 136 -1.08 10.92 -5.45
C THR A 136 -1.99 10.45 -6.60
N GLY A 137 -1.75 9.26 -7.14
CA GLY A 137 -2.57 8.64 -8.19
C GLY A 137 -3.97 8.20 -7.73
N HIS A 138 -4.16 8.03 -6.41
CA HIS A 138 -5.44 7.67 -5.79
C HIS A 138 -5.96 8.84 -4.98
N ARG A 139 -7.14 9.36 -5.33
CA ARG A 139 -7.73 10.52 -4.64
C ARG A 139 -9.20 10.30 -4.33
N ALA A 140 -9.60 10.63 -3.12
CA ALA A 140 -10.98 10.72 -2.71
C ALA A 140 -11.12 11.81 -1.65
N VAL A 141 -12.00 12.77 -1.85
CA VAL A 141 -12.26 13.82 -0.86
C VAL A 141 -13.13 13.22 0.25
N PRO A 142 -12.71 13.29 1.54
CA PRO A 142 -13.54 12.82 2.64
C PRO A 142 -14.73 13.78 2.86
N GLU A 143 -15.79 13.31 3.50
CA GLU A 143 -16.92 14.15 3.88
C GLU A 143 -16.63 15.00 5.13
N LEU A 144 -15.71 14.53 5.97
CA LEU A 144 -15.33 15.18 7.22
C LEU A 144 -13.94 14.72 7.65
N VAL A 145 -13.19 15.62 8.28
CA VAL A 145 -11.97 15.27 9.02
C VAL A 145 -12.16 15.58 10.48
N ALA A 146 -12.01 14.57 11.33
CA ALA A 146 -11.98 14.70 12.79
C ALA A 146 -10.52 14.72 13.27
N LEU A 147 -10.18 15.64 14.17
CA LEU A 147 -8.86 15.77 14.78
C LEU A 147 -8.94 15.51 16.29
N PRO A 148 -9.03 14.26 16.73
CA PRO A 148 -9.03 13.93 18.16
C PRO A 148 -7.67 14.23 18.80
N GLY A 149 -7.68 14.60 20.09
CA GLY A 149 -6.47 14.89 20.89
C GLY A 149 -6.25 13.90 22.04
N SER A 150 -7.10 12.88 22.17
CA SER A 150 -6.96 11.84 23.19
C SER A 150 -7.60 10.52 22.74
N THR A 151 -7.30 9.43 23.45
CA THR A 151 -7.93 8.12 23.23
C THR A 151 -9.46 8.18 23.35
N GLU A 152 -9.97 8.93 24.34
CA GLU A 152 -11.40 9.09 24.58
C GLU A 152 -12.08 9.84 23.42
N GLU A 153 -11.41 10.84 22.85
CA GLU A 153 -11.90 11.56 21.68
C GLU A 153 -11.92 10.66 20.43
N VAL A 154 -10.88 9.82 20.23
CA VAL A 154 -10.88 8.79 19.16
C VAL A 154 -12.03 7.82 19.35
N GLN A 155 -12.23 7.33 20.59
CA GLN A 155 -13.32 6.43 20.94
C GLN A 155 -14.70 7.06 20.63
N ALA A 156 -14.88 8.34 20.95
CA ALA A 156 -16.12 9.06 20.65
C ALA A 156 -16.39 9.12 19.13
N VAL A 157 -15.36 9.43 18.31
CA VAL A 157 -15.47 9.46 16.86
C VAL A 157 -15.83 8.08 16.31
N VAL A 158 -15.12 7.03 16.74
CA VAL A 158 -15.32 5.66 16.25
C VAL A 158 -16.72 5.16 16.61
N ARG A 159 -17.19 5.37 17.85
CA ARG A 159 -18.54 5.01 18.30
C ARG A 159 -19.62 5.72 17.49
N ALA A 160 -19.44 7.00 17.21
CA ALA A 160 -20.38 7.76 16.40
C ALA A 160 -20.42 7.21 14.96
N CYS A 161 -19.27 6.96 14.33
CA CYS A 161 -19.18 6.35 13.01
C CYS A 161 -19.78 4.94 12.97
N HIS A 162 -19.50 4.12 13.98
CA HIS A 162 -20.04 2.76 14.10
C HIS A 162 -21.58 2.76 14.19
N ARG A 163 -22.15 3.59 15.03
CA ARG A 163 -23.61 3.72 15.21
C ARG A 163 -24.29 4.17 13.92
N GLU A 164 -23.73 5.16 13.24
CA GLU A 164 -24.28 5.73 12.00
C GLU A 164 -23.90 4.94 10.75
N ARG A 165 -23.12 3.83 10.90
CA ARG A 165 -22.62 3.00 9.80
C ARG A 165 -21.79 3.80 8.77
N VAL A 166 -21.03 4.78 9.22
CA VAL A 166 -20.16 5.62 8.41
C VAL A 166 -18.74 5.04 8.44
N PRO A 167 -18.12 4.78 7.28
CA PRO A 167 -16.73 4.30 7.23
C PRO A 167 -15.76 5.39 7.70
N PHE A 168 -14.66 4.95 8.30
CA PHE A 168 -13.61 5.86 8.77
C PHE A 168 -12.21 5.35 8.41
N VAL A 169 -11.28 6.29 8.23
CA VAL A 169 -9.89 6.04 7.86
C VAL A 169 -8.99 6.78 8.84
N ALA A 170 -8.15 6.06 9.56
CA ALA A 170 -7.12 6.67 10.41
C ALA A 170 -6.02 7.30 9.55
N ARG A 171 -5.49 8.45 9.96
CA ARG A 171 -4.43 9.15 9.23
C ARG A 171 -3.39 9.74 10.19
N GLY A 172 -2.12 9.39 9.96
CA GLY A 172 -0.96 10.10 10.51
C GLY A 172 -0.58 11.31 9.63
N ALA A 173 0.67 11.37 9.18
CA ALA A 173 1.14 12.42 8.27
C ALA A 173 0.70 12.23 6.82
N GLY A 174 0.23 11.04 6.42
CA GLY A 174 -0.15 10.74 5.04
C GLY A 174 1.03 10.60 4.09
N THR A 175 2.17 10.13 4.57
CA THR A 175 3.38 9.90 3.78
C THR A 175 3.44 8.52 3.12
N GLY A 176 2.49 7.63 3.41
CA GLY A 176 2.40 6.29 2.83
C GLY A 176 2.31 6.31 1.30
N LEU A 177 2.81 5.26 0.64
CA LEU A 177 2.93 5.14 -0.82
C LEU A 177 2.07 4.01 -1.40
N SER A 178 1.09 3.51 -0.64
CA SER A 178 0.20 2.42 -1.05
C SER A 178 -1.28 2.80 -1.14
N GLY A 179 -1.64 4.04 -0.81
CA GLY A 179 -3.02 4.47 -0.72
C GLY A 179 -3.71 4.04 0.59
N GLY A 180 -2.94 3.60 1.60
CA GLY A 180 -3.44 3.13 2.89
C GLY A 180 -4.23 4.18 3.66
N ALA A 181 -3.79 5.45 3.64
CA ALA A 181 -4.46 6.58 4.28
C ALA A 181 -5.38 7.38 3.35
N THR A 182 -5.59 6.94 2.10
CA THR A 182 -6.52 7.58 1.17
C THR A 182 -7.96 7.42 1.68
N PRO A 183 -8.73 8.50 1.76
CA PRO A 183 -10.12 8.45 2.21
C PRO A 183 -11.01 7.54 1.37
N VAL A 184 -12.16 7.18 1.94
CA VAL A 184 -13.25 6.52 1.20
C VAL A 184 -14.41 7.49 1.02
N ALA A 185 -15.12 7.39 -0.11
CA ALA A 185 -16.27 8.24 -0.39
C ALA A 185 -17.36 8.08 0.68
N GLY A 186 -17.90 9.18 1.16
CA GLY A 186 -18.88 9.18 2.24
C GLY A 186 -18.31 8.90 3.64
N GLY A 187 -16.98 8.87 3.78
CA GLY A 187 -16.31 8.51 5.02
C GLY A 187 -15.71 9.68 5.81
N VAL A 188 -15.29 9.37 7.02
CA VAL A 188 -14.61 10.28 7.95
C VAL A 188 -13.11 9.96 7.99
N VAL A 189 -12.25 10.96 7.85
CA VAL A 189 -10.82 10.83 8.17
C VAL A 189 -10.61 11.16 9.64
N VAL A 190 -9.96 10.28 10.37
CA VAL A 190 -9.55 10.47 11.76
C VAL A 190 -8.07 10.82 11.79
N SER A 191 -7.75 12.09 11.80
CA SER A 191 -6.36 12.56 11.80
C SER A 191 -5.81 12.63 13.20
N LEU A 192 -4.75 11.89 13.47
CA LEU A 192 -4.11 11.79 14.79
C LEU A 192 -3.03 12.85 15.05
N ALA A 193 -2.95 13.88 14.19
CA ALA A 193 -1.92 14.91 14.26
C ALA A 193 -1.84 15.68 15.59
N ARG A 194 -2.96 15.75 16.35
CA ARG A 194 -3.00 16.40 17.68
C ARG A 194 -2.44 15.50 18.79
N MET A 195 -2.39 14.21 18.58
CA MET A 195 -1.86 13.23 19.54
C MET A 195 -0.35 13.04 19.31
N ASN A 196 0.46 14.02 19.65
CA ASN A 196 1.88 14.11 19.29
C ASN A 196 2.81 14.26 20.48
N ARG A 197 2.44 13.77 21.65
CA ARG A 197 3.23 13.86 22.88
C ARG A 197 4.07 12.60 23.10
N ILE A 198 5.29 12.78 23.57
CA ILE A 198 6.07 11.72 24.22
C ILE A 198 5.60 11.65 25.68
N LEU A 199 4.98 10.54 26.05
CA LEU A 199 4.29 10.39 27.33
C LEU A 199 5.24 9.93 28.44
N GLU A 200 6.22 9.08 28.10
CA GLU A 200 7.17 8.54 29.06
C GLU A 200 8.49 8.18 28.37
N ILE A 201 9.63 8.41 29.03
CA ILE A 201 10.95 7.92 28.66
C ILE A 201 11.49 7.11 29.83
N ASP A 202 11.59 5.79 29.65
CA ASP A 202 12.10 4.82 30.64
C ASP A 202 13.42 4.24 30.12
N LEU A 203 14.51 4.92 30.41
CA LEU A 203 15.86 4.50 29.98
C LEU A 203 16.30 3.21 30.61
N ALA A 204 15.87 2.93 31.86
CA ALA A 204 16.22 1.71 32.55
C ALA A 204 15.67 0.47 31.87
N SER A 205 14.42 0.55 31.40
CA SER A 205 13.76 -0.50 30.62
C SER A 205 14.02 -0.38 29.12
N GLN A 206 14.70 0.68 28.65
CA GLN A 206 14.89 1.02 27.24
C GLN A 206 13.56 1.14 26.49
N ARG A 207 12.63 1.91 27.06
CA ARG A 207 11.29 2.12 26.51
C ARG A 207 10.95 3.60 26.42
N VAL A 208 10.20 3.92 25.37
CA VAL A 208 9.54 5.22 25.22
C VAL A 208 8.07 4.97 24.94
N VAL A 209 7.19 5.68 25.64
CA VAL A 209 5.75 5.63 25.38
C VAL A 209 5.35 6.92 24.69
N VAL A 210 4.71 6.78 23.53
CA VAL A 210 4.35 7.90 22.67
C VAL A 210 2.89 7.85 22.22
N GLU A 211 2.36 8.99 21.82
CA GLU A 211 1.14 9.10 21.05
C GLU A 211 1.40 8.88 19.56
N PRO A 212 0.39 8.45 18.79
CA PRO A 212 0.58 8.03 17.38
C PRO A 212 1.01 9.15 16.42
N GLY A 213 0.76 10.42 16.74
CA GLY A 213 1.12 11.57 15.93
C GLY A 213 2.54 12.10 16.16
N VAL A 214 3.33 11.48 17.05
CA VAL A 214 4.75 11.83 17.24
C VAL A 214 5.50 11.51 15.97
N ALA A 215 6.33 12.45 15.46
CA ALA A 215 7.18 12.20 14.30
C ALA A 215 8.26 11.15 14.65
N ASN A 216 8.56 10.27 13.72
CA ASN A 216 9.51 9.18 13.93
C ASN A 216 10.85 9.68 14.50
N LEU A 217 11.45 10.69 13.86
CA LEU A 217 12.76 11.23 14.24
C LEU A 217 12.74 11.92 15.62
N ASP A 218 11.61 12.45 16.05
CA ASP A 218 11.49 13.14 17.34
C ASP A 218 11.70 12.18 18.53
N VAL A 219 11.39 10.90 18.35
CA VAL A 219 11.69 9.87 19.36
C VAL A 219 13.21 9.76 19.57
N SER A 220 13.97 9.68 18.48
CA SER A 220 15.44 9.66 18.54
C SER A 220 16.00 10.94 19.14
N HIS A 221 15.50 12.11 18.74
CA HIS A 221 15.93 13.39 19.30
C HIS A 221 15.70 13.48 20.81
N ALA A 222 14.58 12.94 21.31
CA ALA A 222 14.25 12.99 22.73
C ALA A 222 15.17 12.15 23.61
N VAL A 223 15.82 11.13 23.06
CA VAL A 223 16.67 10.20 23.83
C VAL A 223 18.16 10.27 23.46
N ALA A 224 18.52 11.05 22.44
CA ALA A 224 19.90 11.16 21.93
C ALA A 224 20.89 11.66 23.00
N GLY A 225 20.48 12.61 23.84
CA GLY A 225 21.31 13.14 24.93
C GLY A 225 21.70 12.09 25.99
N GLU A 226 20.96 11.00 26.06
CA GLU A 226 21.18 9.88 26.97
C GLU A 226 21.90 8.69 26.30
N GLY A 227 22.32 8.86 25.04
CA GLY A 227 23.03 7.84 24.25
C GLY A 227 22.12 6.71 23.76
N PHE A 228 20.88 7.04 23.40
CA PHE A 228 19.91 6.13 22.80
C PHE A 228 19.34 6.68 21.50
N PHE A 229 18.70 5.82 20.69
CA PHE A 229 17.96 6.21 19.50
C PHE A 229 16.84 5.20 19.21
N TYR A 230 15.88 5.60 18.38
CA TYR A 230 14.86 4.73 17.80
C TYR A 230 15.34 4.27 16.44
N ALA A 231 15.46 2.96 16.25
CA ALA A 231 16.20 2.40 15.11
C ALA A 231 15.46 2.41 13.76
N PRO A 232 14.14 2.12 13.67
CA PRO A 232 13.45 2.20 12.38
C PRO A 232 13.49 3.61 11.81
N ASP A 233 14.05 3.76 10.60
CA ASP A 233 14.31 5.07 9.99
C ASP A 233 13.80 5.20 8.55
N PRO A 234 12.48 5.11 8.32
CA PRO A 234 11.94 5.29 6.98
C PRO A 234 12.42 6.61 6.36
N SER A 235 12.53 6.66 5.04
CA SER A 235 13.03 7.86 4.33
C SER A 235 12.26 9.13 4.69
N SER A 236 11.00 8.99 5.08
CA SER A 236 10.12 10.07 5.54
C SER A 236 10.20 10.36 7.05
N GLN A 237 11.17 9.82 7.80
CA GLN A 237 11.25 9.90 9.27
C GLN A 237 11.11 11.30 9.90
N GLN A 238 11.43 12.36 9.15
CA GLN A 238 11.25 13.75 9.61
C GLN A 238 9.78 14.18 9.70
N VAL A 239 8.88 13.48 9.00
CA VAL A 239 7.47 13.85 8.84
C VAL A 239 6.53 12.71 9.19
N CYS A 240 6.86 11.45 8.84
CA CYS A 240 6.01 10.31 9.13
C CYS A 240 5.85 10.14 10.65
N THR A 241 4.69 9.62 11.04
CA THR A 241 4.33 9.48 12.46
C THR A 241 4.46 8.04 12.95
N ILE A 242 4.72 7.86 14.22
CA ILE A 242 4.86 6.53 14.84
C ILE A 242 3.59 5.69 14.63
N GLY A 243 2.39 6.28 14.71
CA GLY A 243 1.13 5.56 14.43
C GLY A 243 1.05 5.08 12.98
N GLY A 244 1.56 5.87 12.01
CA GLY A 244 1.70 5.46 10.62
C GLY A 244 2.71 4.34 10.45
N ASN A 245 3.86 4.44 11.14
CA ASN A 245 4.87 3.38 11.12
C ASN A 245 4.34 2.05 11.67
N VAL A 246 3.53 2.09 12.74
CA VAL A 246 2.85 0.89 13.28
C VAL A 246 1.86 0.32 12.27
N ALA A 247 1.05 1.18 11.63
CA ALA A 247 0.04 0.73 10.67
C ALA A 247 0.66 0.02 9.46
N GLU A 248 1.76 0.55 8.91
CA GLU A 248 2.44 0.01 7.72
C GLU A 248 3.52 -1.02 8.06
N ASN A 249 3.90 -1.19 9.33
CA ASN A 249 5.13 -1.88 9.73
C ASN A 249 6.36 -1.31 9.01
N SER A 250 6.49 0.01 9.01
CA SER A 250 7.51 0.74 8.24
C SER A 250 8.92 0.25 8.55
N GLY A 251 9.74 0.24 7.51
CA GLY A 251 11.14 -0.12 7.55
C GLY A 251 12.08 1.07 7.48
N GLY A 252 13.08 0.98 6.60
CA GLY A 252 14.11 1.99 6.36
C GLY A 252 15.48 1.37 6.11
N ALA A 253 16.48 2.21 5.91
CA ALA A 253 17.84 1.80 5.54
C ALA A 253 18.50 0.87 6.55
N HIS A 254 18.15 1.00 7.83
CA HIS A 254 18.77 0.25 8.93
C HIS A 254 18.05 -1.04 9.33
N CYS A 255 17.04 -1.46 8.54
CA CYS A 255 16.26 -2.68 8.81
C CYS A 255 17.08 -3.96 8.74
N LEU A 256 18.14 -4.00 7.92
CA LEU A 256 19.03 -5.16 7.84
C LEU A 256 19.57 -5.59 9.22
N LYS A 257 19.97 -4.64 10.04
CA LYS A 257 20.54 -4.88 11.36
C LYS A 257 19.51 -4.81 12.49
N HIS A 258 18.62 -3.82 12.43
CA HIS A 258 17.75 -3.50 13.55
C HIS A 258 16.32 -4.04 13.40
N GLY A 259 15.92 -4.44 12.18
CA GLY A 259 14.57 -4.89 11.88
C GLY A 259 13.59 -3.75 11.67
N PHE A 260 12.35 -4.12 11.36
CA PHE A 260 11.23 -3.23 11.09
C PHE A 260 10.56 -2.74 12.37
N THR A 261 9.56 -1.86 12.24
CA THR A 261 8.76 -1.32 13.35
C THR A 261 8.23 -2.41 14.29
N ALA A 262 7.78 -3.56 13.76
CA ALA A 262 7.29 -4.69 14.56
C ALA A 262 8.31 -5.19 15.63
N HIS A 263 9.61 -5.10 15.35
CA HIS A 263 10.66 -5.51 16.29
C HIS A 263 10.89 -4.50 17.44
N HIS A 264 10.29 -3.32 17.31
CA HIS A 264 10.46 -2.22 18.27
C HIS A 264 9.17 -1.84 18.99
N VAL A 265 8.02 -2.34 18.59
CA VAL A 265 6.75 -2.15 19.29
C VAL A 265 6.58 -3.25 20.34
N THR A 266 6.40 -2.87 21.60
CA THR A 266 6.20 -3.82 22.70
C THR A 266 4.83 -3.68 23.35
N GLY A 267 4.10 -2.59 23.08
CA GLY A 267 2.75 -2.40 23.60
C GLY A 267 1.97 -1.36 22.80
N LEU A 268 0.66 -1.54 22.74
CA LEU A 268 -0.29 -0.67 22.04
C LEU A 268 -1.54 -0.47 22.88
N THR A 269 -2.10 0.76 22.84
CA THR A 269 -3.50 1.02 23.15
C THR A 269 -4.22 1.15 21.83
N LEU A 270 -5.24 0.33 21.59
CA LEU A 270 -6.01 0.24 20.35
C LEU A 270 -7.49 0.55 20.62
N VAL A 271 -8.06 1.46 19.86
CA VAL A 271 -9.51 1.66 19.77
C VAL A 271 -10.03 0.75 18.67
N LEU A 272 -10.82 -0.25 19.05
CA LEU A 272 -11.46 -1.20 18.14
C LEU A 272 -12.54 -0.51 17.27
N PRO A 273 -12.95 -1.11 16.14
CA PRO A 273 -13.93 -0.52 15.23
C PRO A 273 -15.33 -0.29 15.81
N ASP A 274 -15.67 -0.87 16.95
CA ASP A 274 -16.88 -0.61 17.73
C ASP A 274 -16.70 0.47 18.82
N GLY A 275 -15.46 0.95 19.00
CA GLY A 275 -15.08 1.95 19.98
C GLY A 275 -14.72 1.38 21.35
N GLU A 276 -14.53 0.06 21.50
CA GLU A 276 -13.90 -0.49 22.69
C GLU A 276 -12.39 -0.19 22.69
N VAL A 277 -11.80 -0.04 23.87
CA VAL A 277 -10.37 0.23 24.03
C VAL A 277 -9.71 -0.99 24.62
N VAL A 278 -8.66 -1.46 23.97
CA VAL A 278 -7.88 -2.61 24.43
C VAL A 278 -6.39 -2.26 24.56
N GLU A 279 -5.75 -2.87 25.56
CA GLU A 279 -4.32 -2.78 25.80
C GLU A 279 -3.67 -4.08 25.33
N LEU A 280 -2.65 -3.98 24.47
CA LEU A 280 -1.90 -5.11 23.95
C LEU A 280 -0.44 -4.96 24.36
N GLY A 281 0.16 -6.01 24.94
CA GLY A 281 1.56 -5.99 25.37
C GLY A 281 1.84 -5.00 26.50
N GLY A 282 3.02 -4.38 26.47
CA GLY A 282 3.46 -3.42 27.48
C GLY A 282 4.96 -3.18 27.43
N LYS A 283 5.60 -2.93 28.58
CA LYS A 283 7.05 -2.73 28.65
C LYS A 283 7.85 -4.05 28.58
N ALA A 284 7.21 -5.20 28.87
CA ALA A 284 7.84 -6.51 28.72
C ALA A 284 8.12 -6.82 27.23
N LEU A 285 9.18 -7.61 26.99
CA LEU A 285 9.53 -8.04 25.64
C LEU A 285 8.58 -9.10 25.08
N ASP A 286 8.07 -9.93 25.98
CA ASP A 286 7.27 -11.10 25.61
C ASP A 286 5.97 -11.07 26.44
N PRO A 287 4.88 -10.60 25.84
CA PRO A 287 3.58 -10.57 26.51
C PRO A 287 2.98 -11.98 26.61
N ASP A 288 2.17 -12.23 27.64
CA ASP A 288 1.45 -13.49 27.82
C ASP A 288 0.38 -13.66 26.73
N GLY A 289 0.24 -14.90 26.19
CA GLY A 289 -0.81 -15.29 25.27
C GLY A 289 -0.46 -15.16 23.78
N PRO A 290 -1.47 -15.14 22.88
CA PRO A 290 -1.26 -14.96 21.44
C PRO A 290 -0.65 -13.61 21.11
N ASP A 291 0.25 -13.57 20.12
CA ASP A 291 0.86 -12.34 19.64
C ASP A 291 -0.14 -11.47 18.83
N LEU A 292 -0.96 -10.72 19.57
CA LEU A 292 -1.89 -9.75 18.97
C LEU A 292 -1.18 -8.45 18.54
N LEU A 293 0.01 -8.16 19.07
CA LEU A 293 0.83 -7.04 18.59
C LEU A 293 1.25 -7.27 17.14
N GLY A 294 1.77 -8.46 16.83
CA GLY A 294 2.13 -8.84 15.46
C GLY A 294 0.94 -8.90 14.49
N VAL A 295 -0.29 -9.06 15.00
CA VAL A 295 -1.51 -8.95 14.18
C VAL A 295 -1.86 -7.50 13.84
N VAL A 296 -1.67 -6.57 14.79
CA VAL A 296 -2.05 -5.15 14.62
C VAL A 296 -0.98 -4.34 13.90
N VAL A 297 0.31 -4.60 14.18
CA VAL A 297 1.42 -3.95 13.45
C VAL A 297 1.41 -4.42 12.00
N GLY A 298 1.36 -3.48 11.05
CA GLY A 298 1.24 -3.79 9.61
C GLY A 298 -0.19 -4.08 9.15
N SER A 299 -1.21 -3.80 9.98
CA SER A 299 -2.62 -3.98 9.59
C SER A 299 -3.18 -2.84 8.74
N GLU A 300 -2.39 -1.81 8.44
CA GLU A 300 -2.77 -0.64 7.65
C GLU A 300 -4.05 0.06 8.15
N GLY A 301 -4.23 0.10 9.48
CA GLY A 301 -5.39 0.72 10.12
C GLY A 301 -6.72 0.03 9.82
N THR A 302 -6.71 -1.25 9.41
CA THR A 302 -7.94 -2.00 9.08
C THR A 302 -8.55 -2.72 10.28
N LEU A 303 -7.82 -2.83 11.40
CA LEU A 303 -8.24 -3.56 12.60
C LEU A 303 -8.59 -2.62 13.78
N GLY A 304 -8.39 -1.32 13.64
CA GLY A 304 -8.66 -0.31 14.66
C GLY A 304 -7.71 0.89 14.55
N ILE A 305 -7.80 1.79 15.52
CA ILE A 305 -6.98 3.01 15.59
C ILE A 305 -6.07 2.94 16.80
N VAL A 306 -4.76 2.93 16.56
CA VAL A 306 -3.75 2.97 17.62
C VAL A 306 -3.66 4.37 18.21
N THR A 307 -3.70 4.48 19.54
CA THR A 307 -3.71 5.77 20.25
C THR A 307 -2.56 5.96 21.22
N ARG A 308 -1.84 4.89 21.54
CA ARG A 308 -0.64 4.92 22.40
C ARG A 308 0.27 3.77 22.01
N ILE A 309 1.57 4.02 21.96
CA ILE A 309 2.55 3.06 21.51
C ILE A 309 3.71 3.00 22.52
N THR A 310 4.09 1.80 22.94
CA THR A 310 5.31 1.54 23.71
C THR A 310 6.39 1.04 22.75
N LEU A 311 7.47 1.80 22.64
CA LEU A 311 8.58 1.55 21.73
C LEU A 311 9.83 1.09 22.49
N ARG A 312 10.55 0.15 21.89
CA ARG A 312 11.92 -0.18 22.28
C ARG A 312 12.88 0.82 21.65
N ILE A 313 13.76 1.40 22.47
CA ILE A 313 14.91 2.19 22.01
C ILE A 313 16.20 1.37 22.20
N VAL A 314 17.22 1.69 21.41
CA VAL A 314 18.51 0.99 21.45
C VAL A 314 19.64 1.95 21.79
N ARG A 315 20.74 1.45 22.34
CA ARG A 315 21.92 2.28 22.62
C ARG A 315 22.59 2.71 21.33
N SER A 316 23.03 3.94 21.30
CA SER A 316 23.85 4.48 20.21
C SER A 316 25.17 3.70 20.12
N PRO A 317 25.63 3.36 18.91
CA PRO A 317 26.89 2.64 18.71
C PRO A 317 28.08 3.51 19.14
N GLN A 318 29.23 2.88 19.46
CA GLN A 318 30.44 3.62 19.79
C GLN A 318 31.02 4.39 18.61
N VAL A 319 30.96 3.77 17.42
CA VAL A 319 31.41 4.36 16.17
C VAL A 319 30.46 3.98 15.04
N VAL A 320 30.42 4.86 14.02
CA VAL A 320 29.76 4.60 12.74
C VAL A 320 30.76 4.90 11.64
N ARG A 321 30.83 4.04 10.62
CA ARG A 321 31.63 4.22 9.42
C ARG A 321 30.77 4.03 8.18
N THR A 322 30.82 4.97 7.27
CA THR A 322 30.06 4.95 6.01
C THR A 322 31.04 4.90 4.85
N LEU A 323 30.96 3.83 4.07
CA LEU A 323 31.76 3.62 2.86
C LEU A 323 30.91 3.91 1.63
N LEU A 324 31.53 4.56 0.64
CA LEU A 324 30.99 4.72 -0.71
C LEU A 324 31.86 3.94 -1.67
N ALA A 325 31.24 3.15 -2.55
CA ALA A 325 31.92 2.40 -3.61
C ALA A 325 31.18 2.55 -4.93
N GLY A 326 31.87 2.94 -6.01
CA GLY A 326 31.35 2.97 -7.38
C GLY A 326 31.66 1.67 -8.11
N PHE A 327 30.76 1.26 -9.01
CA PHE A 327 30.91 0.07 -9.87
C PHE A 327 30.50 0.41 -11.31
N GLU A 328 31.08 -0.30 -12.28
CA GLU A 328 30.71 -0.10 -13.69
C GLU A 328 29.29 -0.63 -13.97
N THR A 329 28.86 -1.69 -13.25
CA THR A 329 27.56 -2.37 -13.48
C THR A 329 26.85 -2.66 -12.17
N MET A 330 25.52 -2.83 -12.25
CA MET A 330 24.68 -3.28 -11.14
C MET A 330 25.05 -4.71 -10.69
N ASP A 331 25.43 -5.59 -11.62
CA ASP A 331 25.84 -6.97 -11.31
C ASP A 331 27.10 -6.98 -10.42
N ALA A 332 28.10 -6.14 -10.71
CA ALA A 332 29.31 -6.03 -9.89
C ALA A 332 29.01 -5.52 -8.47
N ALA A 333 28.12 -4.52 -8.36
CA ALA A 333 27.66 -4.03 -7.06
C ALA A 333 26.87 -5.11 -6.29
N GLY A 334 25.99 -5.85 -6.96
CA GLY A 334 25.24 -6.98 -6.37
C GLY A 334 26.15 -8.12 -5.89
N ALA A 335 27.23 -8.41 -6.63
CA ALA A 335 28.24 -9.37 -6.21
C ALA A 335 28.96 -8.92 -4.93
N ALA A 336 29.27 -7.61 -4.80
CA ALA A 336 29.86 -7.06 -3.58
C ALA A 336 28.92 -7.19 -2.38
N VAL A 337 27.62 -6.88 -2.53
CA VAL A 337 26.60 -7.08 -1.49
C VAL A 337 26.57 -8.54 -1.03
N SER A 338 26.51 -9.47 -1.97
CA SER A 338 26.50 -10.90 -1.69
C SER A 338 27.77 -11.36 -0.97
N GLY A 339 28.94 -10.83 -1.40
CA GLY A 339 30.24 -11.12 -0.78
C GLY A 339 30.33 -10.62 0.67
N ILE A 340 29.85 -9.40 0.94
CA ILE A 340 29.82 -8.82 2.30
C ILE A 340 28.99 -9.70 3.25
N VAL A 341 27.78 -10.08 2.82
CA VAL A 341 26.89 -10.91 3.62
C VAL A 341 27.47 -12.33 3.80
N ALA A 342 28.05 -12.92 2.74
CA ALA A 342 28.67 -14.25 2.80
C ALA A 342 29.91 -14.30 3.72
N ALA A 343 30.59 -13.16 3.91
CA ALA A 343 31.68 -13.03 4.87
C ALA A 343 31.20 -12.98 6.34
N GLY A 344 29.88 -12.98 6.58
CA GLY A 344 29.28 -12.88 7.92
C GLY A 344 29.27 -11.47 8.49
N ILE A 345 29.59 -10.45 7.69
CA ILE A 345 29.52 -9.05 8.10
C ILE A 345 28.06 -8.61 8.08
N LEU A 346 27.63 -7.93 9.14
CA LEU A 346 26.27 -7.39 9.27
C LEU A 346 26.33 -5.86 9.32
N PRO A 347 26.34 -5.16 8.17
CA PRO A 347 26.24 -3.69 8.14
C PRO A 347 24.93 -3.20 8.74
N SER A 348 24.95 -1.99 9.30
CA SER A 348 23.71 -1.33 9.69
C SER A 348 22.85 -0.96 8.49
N ALA A 349 23.50 -0.63 7.35
CA ALA A 349 22.81 -0.40 6.08
C ALA A 349 23.68 -0.80 4.88
N ILE A 350 23.06 -1.31 3.81
CA ILE A 350 23.65 -1.44 2.48
C ILE A 350 22.64 -0.90 1.46
N GLU A 351 22.96 0.25 0.88
CA GLU A 351 22.12 0.95 -0.07
C GLU A 351 22.72 0.88 -1.46
N MET A 352 21.89 0.71 -2.48
CA MET A 352 22.32 0.68 -3.88
C MET A 352 21.52 1.68 -4.72
N MET A 353 22.21 2.33 -5.66
CA MET A 353 21.62 3.21 -6.66
C MET A 353 22.21 2.89 -8.03
N ASP A 354 21.37 2.93 -9.08
CA ASP A 354 21.81 2.83 -10.47
C ASP A 354 22.24 4.18 -11.03
N ARG A 355 22.75 4.16 -12.28
CA ARG A 355 23.23 5.36 -12.97
C ARG A 355 22.18 6.47 -12.98
N LEU A 356 20.92 6.16 -13.27
CA LEU A 356 19.86 7.16 -13.42
C LEU A 356 19.57 7.86 -12.08
N THR A 357 19.55 7.10 -11.00
CA THR A 357 19.35 7.64 -9.64
C THR A 357 20.57 8.40 -9.13
N ILE A 358 21.79 7.99 -9.49
CA ILE A 358 23.04 8.72 -9.23
C ILE A 358 22.98 10.08 -9.90
N GLU A 359 22.66 10.14 -11.20
CA GLU A 359 22.54 11.40 -11.97
C GLU A 359 21.50 12.33 -11.34
N ALA A 360 20.34 11.81 -10.93
CA ALA A 360 19.31 12.60 -10.25
C ALA A 360 19.80 13.17 -8.91
N ALA A 361 20.48 12.37 -8.10
CA ALA A 361 21.02 12.80 -6.81
C ALA A 361 22.11 13.87 -6.99
N GLU A 362 23.01 13.70 -7.96
CA GLU A 362 24.04 14.71 -8.27
C GLU A 362 23.44 16.04 -8.74
N LEU A 363 22.41 16.01 -9.58
CA LEU A 363 21.70 17.22 -10.01
C LEU A 363 20.94 17.92 -8.86
N SER A 364 20.60 17.18 -7.81
CA SER A 364 19.81 17.70 -6.70
C SER A 364 20.65 18.24 -5.55
N VAL A 365 21.59 17.44 -5.05
CA VAL A 365 22.32 17.71 -3.80
C VAL A 365 23.85 17.63 -3.93
N SER A 366 24.34 17.13 -5.08
CA SER A 366 25.78 16.97 -5.40
C SER A 366 26.57 16.23 -4.29
N PRO A 367 26.22 15.00 -3.94
CA PRO A 367 26.88 14.25 -2.86
C PRO A 367 28.30 13.80 -3.20
N GLY A 368 28.76 13.97 -4.42
CA GLY A 368 30.11 13.59 -4.87
C GLY A 368 30.27 12.09 -5.08
N TYR A 369 29.26 11.46 -5.69
CA TYR A 369 29.36 10.07 -6.10
C TYR A 369 30.38 9.87 -7.22
N PRO A 370 31.00 8.69 -7.37
CA PRO A 370 32.03 8.46 -8.39
C PRO A 370 31.51 8.71 -9.80
N GLU A 371 32.20 9.60 -10.55
CA GLU A 371 31.86 9.91 -11.93
C GLU A 371 31.94 8.68 -12.82
N GLY A 372 30.95 8.49 -13.68
CA GLY A 372 30.89 7.36 -14.61
C GLY A 372 30.39 6.05 -13.97
N ALA A 373 30.03 6.02 -12.70
CA ALA A 373 29.50 4.82 -12.08
C ALA A 373 28.19 4.37 -12.73
N GLY A 374 28.09 3.07 -13.04
CA GLY A 374 26.86 2.39 -13.42
C GLY A 374 26.02 2.03 -12.20
N ALA A 375 26.69 1.85 -11.04
CA ALA A 375 26.06 1.67 -9.74
C ALA A 375 26.93 2.24 -8.63
N VAL A 376 26.33 2.63 -7.52
CA VAL A 376 27.02 2.93 -6.25
C VAL A 376 26.45 2.10 -5.12
N LEU A 377 27.32 1.69 -4.20
CA LEU A 377 26.99 1.17 -2.90
C LEU A 377 27.34 2.20 -1.81
N LEU A 378 26.42 2.39 -0.88
CA LEU A 378 26.64 3.07 0.37
C LEU A 378 26.51 2.04 1.48
N VAL A 379 27.61 1.70 2.14
CA VAL A 379 27.65 0.68 3.20
C VAL A 379 27.93 1.38 4.51
N GLU A 380 27.07 1.18 5.50
CA GLU A 380 27.25 1.71 6.85
C GLU A 380 27.48 0.58 7.84
N LEU A 381 28.55 0.73 8.63
CA LEU A 381 28.96 -0.17 9.67
C LEU A 381 28.95 0.57 11.00
N ASP A 382 28.35 -0.03 12.02
CA ASP A 382 28.25 0.56 13.34
C ASP A 382 28.44 -0.49 14.45
N GLY A 383 28.98 -0.06 15.59
CA GLY A 383 29.19 -0.98 16.71
C GLY A 383 30.38 -0.60 17.59
N VAL A 384 31.10 -1.63 18.06
CA VAL A 384 32.34 -1.50 18.83
C VAL A 384 33.47 -1.11 17.88
N ALA A 385 34.33 -0.19 18.30
CA ALA A 385 35.30 0.45 17.41
C ALA A 385 36.25 -0.54 16.73
N GLU A 386 36.84 -1.49 17.47
CA GLU A 386 37.78 -2.47 16.93
C GLU A 386 37.12 -3.37 15.87
N GLN A 387 35.89 -3.85 16.13
CA GLN A 387 35.16 -4.70 15.20
C GLN A 387 34.78 -3.91 13.91
N VAL A 388 34.36 -2.66 14.06
CA VAL A 388 33.96 -1.84 12.90
C VAL A 388 35.15 -1.55 12.00
N GLU A 389 36.36 -1.32 12.54
CA GLU A 389 37.55 -1.09 11.69
C GLU A 389 37.98 -2.36 10.94
N ASP A 390 37.87 -3.56 11.57
CA ASP A 390 38.10 -4.84 10.89
C ASP A 390 37.06 -5.07 9.78
N ASP A 391 35.78 -4.88 10.07
CA ASP A 391 34.68 -5.02 9.10
C ASP A 391 34.85 -4.04 7.93
N VAL A 392 35.27 -2.80 8.18
CA VAL A 392 35.58 -1.80 7.13
C VAL A 392 36.66 -2.33 6.18
N ALA A 393 37.76 -2.85 6.72
CA ALA A 393 38.87 -3.39 5.91
C ALA A 393 38.39 -4.56 5.03
N ASP A 394 37.56 -5.45 5.58
CA ASP A 394 37.01 -6.58 4.82
C ASP A 394 36.01 -6.13 3.75
N VAL A 395 35.09 -5.20 4.06
CA VAL A 395 34.17 -4.62 3.09
C VAL A 395 34.91 -3.93 1.94
N GLU A 396 35.95 -3.15 2.24
CA GLU A 396 36.80 -2.52 1.23
C GLU A 396 37.49 -3.55 0.34
N ARG A 397 38.03 -4.62 0.91
CA ARG A 397 38.67 -5.71 0.15
C ARG A 397 37.65 -6.38 -0.78
N ILE A 398 36.48 -6.76 -0.29
CA ILE A 398 35.42 -7.40 -1.06
C ILE A 398 34.94 -6.50 -2.21
N CYS A 399 34.73 -5.20 -1.92
CA CYS A 399 34.34 -4.24 -2.97
C CYS A 399 35.41 -4.15 -4.07
N ARG A 400 36.71 -4.08 -3.72
CA ARG A 400 37.81 -4.06 -4.71
C ARG A 400 37.88 -5.35 -5.53
N GLU A 401 37.71 -6.51 -4.91
CA GLU A 401 37.65 -7.82 -5.59
C GLU A 401 36.49 -7.87 -6.61
N CYS A 402 35.39 -7.18 -6.34
CA CYS A 402 34.25 -7.03 -7.26
C CYS A 402 34.39 -5.88 -8.26
N GLY A 403 35.57 -5.20 -8.35
CA GLY A 403 35.84 -4.16 -9.34
C GLY A 403 35.39 -2.76 -8.92
N ALA A 404 35.26 -2.50 -7.61
CA ALA A 404 34.93 -1.16 -7.13
C ALA A 404 36.00 -0.12 -7.47
N PHE A 405 35.58 1.07 -7.85
CA PHE A 405 36.41 2.25 -8.03
C PHE A 405 35.84 3.43 -7.22
N GLY A 406 36.64 4.49 -7.03
CA GLY A 406 36.21 5.65 -6.25
C GLY A 406 35.83 5.29 -4.80
N LEU A 407 36.36 4.18 -4.29
CA LEU A 407 36.09 3.70 -2.94
C LEU A 407 36.65 4.67 -1.91
N ARG A 408 35.80 5.14 -1.00
CA ARG A 408 36.17 6.01 0.09
C ARG A 408 35.29 5.82 1.31
N THR A 409 35.88 6.04 2.49
CA THR A 409 35.15 6.17 3.74
C THR A 409 34.84 7.64 4.00
N ALA A 410 33.67 7.96 4.53
CA ALA A 410 33.28 9.32 4.89
C ALA A 410 34.30 9.91 5.89
N ALA A 411 34.84 11.09 5.56
CA ALA A 411 35.92 11.71 6.31
C ALA A 411 35.47 12.24 7.69
N ASN A 412 34.20 12.58 7.82
CA ASN A 412 33.61 13.14 9.03
C ASN A 412 32.06 13.06 8.94
N GLU A 413 31.37 13.47 9.99
CA GLU A 413 29.90 13.44 10.05
C GLU A 413 29.21 14.32 8.99
N ALA A 414 29.80 15.43 8.59
CA ALA A 414 29.23 16.27 7.53
C ALA A 414 29.29 15.58 6.15
N ASP A 415 30.40 14.90 5.86
CA ASP A 415 30.57 14.10 4.64
C ASP A 415 29.61 12.89 4.66
N ARG A 416 29.51 12.19 5.78
CA ARG A 416 28.53 11.13 6.01
C ARG A 416 27.11 11.61 5.74
N ALA A 417 26.72 12.70 6.39
CA ALA A 417 25.39 13.30 6.22
C ALA A 417 25.10 13.69 4.77
N LEU A 418 26.11 14.17 4.01
CA LEU A 418 25.95 14.51 2.60
C LEU A 418 25.73 13.27 1.73
N LEU A 419 26.48 12.19 1.94
CA LEU A 419 26.28 10.91 1.25
C LEU A 419 24.86 10.36 1.46
N TRP A 420 24.42 10.35 2.73
CA TRP A 420 23.06 9.93 3.08
C TRP A 420 21.99 10.87 2.52
N LYS A 421 22.24 12.17 2.47
CA LYS A 421 21.34 13.14 1.86
C LYS A 421 21.13 12.82 0.38
N GLY A 422 22.20 12.48 -0.34
CA GLY A 422 22.12 12.02 -1.74
C GLY A 422 21.18 10.83 -1.88
N ARG A 423 21.39 9.77 -1.07
CA ARG A 423 20.56 8.57 -1.09
C ARG A 423 19.09 8.85 -0.71
N LYS A 424 18.86 9.56 0.40
CA LYS A 424 17.49 9.85 0.89
C LYS A 424 16.72 10.82 -0.02
N SER A 425 17.41 11.66 -0.80
CA SER A 425 16.75 12.56 -1.75
C SER A 425 16.47 11.94 -3.12
N ALA A 426 16.93 10.70 -3.40
CA ALA A 426 16.85 10.08 -4.72
C ALA A 426 15.43 10.06 -5.30
N PHE A 427 14.40 9.73 -4.50
CA PHE A 427 13.01 9.76 -4.92
C PHE A 427 12.58 11.16 -5.41
N ALA A 428 12.75 12.17 -4.57
CA ALA A 428 12.36 13.54 -4.92
C ALA A 428 13.23 14.11 -6.07
N ALA A 429 14.48 13.67 -6.19
CA ALA A 429 15.39 14.09 -7.23
C ALA A 429 14.95 13.63 -8.63
N MET A 430 14.16 12.54 -8.75
CA MET A 430 13.58 12.07 -10.02
C MET A 430 12.70 13.13 -10.69
N GLY A 431 12.06 14.01 -9.92
CA GLY A 431 11.31 15.16 -10.45
C GLY A 431 12.15 16.16 -11.26
N ARG A 432 13.50 16.04 -11.26
CA ARG A 432 14.39 16.79 -12.16
C ARG A 432 14.60 16.12 -13.52
N ILE A 433 14.23 14.86 -13.64
CA ILE A 433 14.46 14.04 -14.83
C ILE A 433 13.15 13.73 -15.55
N ALA A 434 12.05 13.59 -14.82
CA ALA A 434 10.72 13.30 -15.35
C ALA A 434 9.65 14.10 -14.59
N THR A 435 8.50 14.33 -15.23
CA THR A 435 7.35 15.02 -14.64
C THR A 435 6.66 14.16 -13.60
N ASP A 436 6.58 12.87 -13.86
CA ASP A 436 5.90 11.89 -13.01
C ASP A 436 6.76 10.65 -12.81
N TYR A 437 6.57 9.99 -11.68
CA TYR A 437 7.15 8.67 -11.45
C TYR A 437 6.23 7.82 -10.57
N TYR A 438 6.28 6.51 -10.79
CA TYR A 438 5.55 5.51 -10.02
C TYR A 438 6.54 4.64 -9.25
N VAL A 439 6.38 4.58 -7.93
CA VAL A 439 7.29 3.83 -7.04
C VAL A 439 6.72 2.45 -6.79
N GLN A 440 7.55 1.42 -6.98
CA GLN A 440 7.26 0.07 -6.52
C GLN A 440 8.07 -0.27 -5.26
N ASP A 441 7.67 -1.36 -4.60
CA ASP A 441 8.23 -1.78 -3.31
C ASP A 441 8.17 -3.32 -3.22
N GLY A 442 8.86 -3.97 -4.17
CA GLY A 442 8.96 -5.42 -4.19
C GLY A 442 10.15 -5.90 -3.37
N VAL A 443 10.03 -7.06 -2.73
CA VAL A 443 11.15 -7.72 -2.05
C VAL A 443 11.55 -8.95 -2.84
N VAL A 444 12.85 -9.23 -2.87
CA VAL A 444 13.37 -10.46 -3.48
C VAL A 444 14.42 -11.09 -2.57
N PRO A 445 14.60 -12.42 -2.61
CA PRO A 445 15.76 -13.04 -2.00
C PRO A 445 17.05 -12.40 -2.54
N ARG A 446 17.97 -11.99 -1.66
CA ARG A 446 19.20 -11.27 -2.04
C ARG A 446 19.99 -11.95 -3.16
N THR A 447 20.02 -13.29 -3.17
CA THR A 447 20.68 -14.07 -4.22
C THR A 447 20.02 -13.95 -5.58
N ARG A 448 18.79 -13.43 -5.65
CA ARG A 448 18.03 -13.22 -6.89
C ARG A 448 18.09 -11.77 -7.39
N LEU A 449 18.67 -10.88 -6.61
CA LEU A 449 18.79 -9.45 -6.94
C LEU A 449 19.34 -9.21 -8.35
N PRO A 450 20.48 -9.77 -8.78
CA PRO A 450 21.03 -9.52 -10.12
C PRO A 450 20.06 -9.97 -11.23
N ASP A 451 19.41 -11.12 -11.06
CA ASP A 451 18.46 -11.65 -12.05
C ASP A 451 17.24 -10.73 -12.21
N VAL A 452 16.69 -10.27 -11.08
CA VAL A 452 15.51 -9.38 -11.09
C VAL A 452 15.86 -8.00 -11.65
N LEU A 453 17.02 -7.44 -11.33
CA LEU A 453 17.47 -6.16 -11.89
C LEU A 453 17.64 -6.22 -13.41
N ARG A 454 18.24 -7.28 -13.95
CA ARG A 454 18.27 -7.51 -15.40
C ARG A 454 16.88 -7.62 -16.00
N ARG A 455 15.97 -8.31 -15.31
CA ARG A 455 14.58 -8.42 -15.76
C ARG A 455 13.86 -7.06 -15.76
N ILE A 456 14.13 -6.19 -14.81
CA ILE A 456 13.61 -4.81 -14.78
C ILE A 456 14.12 -4.02 -15.99
N GLU A 457 15.41 -4.14 -16.36
CA GLU A 457 15.97 -3.49 -17.56
C GLU A 457 15.29 -3.99 -18.85
N GLU A 458 15.07 -5.30 -18.99
CA GLU A 458 14.33 -5.87 -20.13
C GLU A 458 12.89 -5.35 -20.21
N LEU A 459 12.19 -5.30 -19.07
CA LEU A 459 10.81 -4.80 -18.98
C LEU A 459 10.76 -3.30 -19.31
N SER A 460 11.70 -2.51 -18.78
CA SER A 460 11.87 -1.09 -19.08
C SER A 460 12.02 -0.87 -20.60
N ALA A 461 12.93 -1.60 -21.24
CA ALA A 461 13.15 -1.53 -22.68
C ALA A 461 11.90 -1.94 -23.48
N ALA A 462 11.21 -3.02 -23.07
CA ALA A 462 10.01 -3.51 -23.74
C ALA A 462 8.84 -2.54 -23.69
N HIS A 463 8.67 -1.80 -22.57
CA HIS A 463 7.62 -0.80 -22.41
C HIS A 463 8.04 0.60 -22.90
N GLY A 464 9.32 0.80 -23.23
CA GLY A 464 9.86 2.09 -23.68
C GLY A 464 9.76 3.20 -22.61
N LEU A 465 9.83 2.83 -21.32
CA LEU A 465 9.86 3.74 -20.19
C LEU A 465 11.15 3.52 -19.39
N ARG A 466 11.72 4.61 -18.87
CA ARG A 466 12.93 4.53 -18.02
C ARG A 466 12.56 4.10 -16.61
N VAL A 467 13.40 3.28 -16.01
CA VAL A 467 13.29 2.87 -14.61
C VAL A 467 14.59 3.23 -13.89
N GLY A 468 14.49 4.00 -12.81
CA GLY A 468 15.59 4.24 -11.90
C GLY A 468 15.52 3.30 -10.70
N ASN A 469 16.64 2.73 -10.27
CA ASN A 469 16.68 1.79 -9.15
C ASN A 469 17.44 2.38 -7.98
N VAL A 470 16.74 2.51 -6.85
CA VAL A 470 17.32 2.90 -5.56
C VAL A 470 16.70 2.03 -4.46
N PHE A 471 17.51 1.30 -3.72
CA PHE A 471 16.96 0.25 -2.86
C PHE A 471 17.88 -0.18 -1.71
N HIS A 472 17.27 -0.87 -0.74
CA HIS A 472 17.95 -1.49 0.38
C HIS A 472 18.55 -2.83 -0.05
N ALA A 473 19.80 -2.81 -0.55
CA ALA A 473 20.43 -4.00 -1.08
C ALA A 473 20.69 -5.06 -0.01
N GLY A 474 20.78 -4.65 1.26
CA GLY A 474 21.06 -5.53 2.39
C GLY A 474 19.93 -6.52 2.70
N ASP A 475 18.67 -6.14 2.53
CA ASP A 475 17.50 -6.97 2.81
C ASP A 475 16.72 -7.39 1.55
N GLY A 476 17.08 -6.85 0.38
CA GLY A 476 16.47 -7.19 -0.90
C GLY A 476 15.19 -6.43 -1.21
N ASN A 477 14.92 -5.34 -0.50
CA ASN A 477 13.77 -4.47 -0.75
C ASN A 477 14.07 -3.47 -1.87
N LEU A 478 13.42 -3.66 -3.01
CA LEU A 478 13.59 -2.89 -4.24
C LEU A 478 12.60 -1.74 -4.33
N HIS A 479 13.10 -0.54 -4.71
CA HIS A 479 12.26 0.61 -5.04
C HIS A 479 12.50 1.07 -6.49
N PRO A 480 12.06 0.32 -7.50
CA PRO A 480 12.12 0.78 -8.88
C PRO A 480 11.16 1.95 -9.09
N LEU A 481 11.70 3.01 -9.71
CA LEU A 481 11.01 4.27 -10.02
C LEU A 481 10.72 4.28 -11.51
N VAL A 482 9.49 3.94 -11.91
CA VAL A 482 9.05 4.00 -13.30
C VAL A 482 8.76 5.46 -13.66
N LEU A 483 9.57 6.02 -14.55
CA LEU A 483 9.44 7.40 -14.99
C LEU A 483 8.48 7.50 -16.18
N TYR A 484 7.55 8.46 -16.13
CA TYR A 484 6.56 8.64 -17.19
C TYR A 484 6.08 10.09 -17.26
N ASP A 485 5.30 10.41 -18.30
CA ASP A 485 4.63 11.69 -18.48
C ASP A 485 3.11 11.45 -18.55
N ALA A 486 2.40 11.86 -17.51
CA ALA A 486 0.95 11.72 -17.42
C ALA A 486 0.23 12.57 -18.48
N GLU A 487 0.75 13.75 -18.84
CA GLU A 487 0.18 14.62 -19.86
C GLU A 487 0.35 14.03 -21.26
N ALA A 488 1.44 13.26 -21.50
CA ALA A 488 1.64 12.49 -22.73
C ALA A 488 0.81 11.19 -22.79
N GLY A 489 0.01 10.89 -21.75
CA GLY A 489 -0.85 9.71 -21.72
C GLY A 489 -0.12 8.40 -21.39
N GLU A 490 1.04 8.46 -20.74
CA GLU A 490 1.86 7.28 -20.43
C GLU A 490 1.44 6.55 -19.13
N THR A 491 0.48 7.08 -18.38
CA THR A 491 0.09 6.57 -17.05
C THR A 491 -0.25 5.08 -17.05
N GLU A 492 -1.03 4.60 -18.03
CA GLU A 492 -1.42 3.18 -18.08
C GLU A 492 -0.22 2.28 -18.38
N ARG A 493 0.63 2.70 -19.33
CA ARG A 493 1.86 1.98 -19.68
C ARG A 493 2.84 1.91 -18.50
N ALA A 494 2.93 2.98 -17.71
CA ALA A 494 3.73 3.02 -16.49
C ALA A 494 3.19 2.04 -15.43
N ARG A 495 1.87 1.97 -15.30
CA ARG A 495 1.22 1.02 -14.40
C ARG A 495 1.43 -0.43 -14.83
N GLU A 496 1.29 -0.75 -16.12
CA GLU A 496 1.55 -2.08 -16.67
C GLU A 496 3.01 -2.51 -16.41
N LEU A 497 3.96 -1.61 -16.62
CA LEU A 497 5.37 -1.87 -16.31
C LEU A 497 5.58 -2.11 -14.82
N ALA A 498 4.99 -1.30 -13.95
CA ALA A 498 5.09 -1.43 -12.50
C ALA A 498 4.50 -2.78 -12.02
N GLU A 499 3.36 -3.21 -12.58
CA GLU A 499 2.78 -4.54 -12.31
C GLU A 499 3.71 -5.67 -12.79
N ALA A 500 4.30 -5.55 -13.99
CA ALA A 500 5.23 -6.55 -14.52
C ALA A 500 6.52 -6.67 -13.68
N ILE A 501 6.97 -5.55 -13.09
CA ILE A 501 8.10 -5.56 -12.14
C ILE A 501 7.74 -6.31 -10.85
N LEU A 502 6.55 -6.07 -10.29
CA LEU A 502 6.08 -6.84 -9.12
C LEU A 502 5.99 -8.33 -9.42
N ASP A 503 5.53 -8.70 -10.62
CA ASP A 503 5.49 -10.09 -11.03
C ASP A 503 6.87 -10.72 -11.06
N ALA A 504 7.86 -10.02 -11.58
CA ALA A 504 9.23 -10.50 -11.59
C ALA A 504 9.78 -10.70 -10.16
N CYS A 505 9.38 -9.86 -9.19
CA CYS A 505 9.72 -10.05 -7.79
C CYS A 505 9.07 -11.31 -7.21
N LEU A 506 7.78 -11.54 -7.48
CA LEU A 506 7.06 -12.72 -7.01
C LEU A 506 7.60 -14.02 -7.64
N ASP A 507 7.88 -14.02 -8.94
CA ASP A 507 8.47 -15.15 -9.67
C ASP A 507 9.86 -15.52 -9.13
N ALA A 508 10.58 -14.55 -8.58
CA ALA A 508 11.85 -14.76 -7.89
C ALA A 508 11.70 -15.35 -6.47
N GLY A 509 10.46 -15.56 -5.98
CA GLY A 509 10.17 -16.02 -4.63
C GLY A 509 10.13 -14.90 -3.59
N GLY A 510 9.84 -13.69 -4.02
CA GLY A 510 9.76 -12.49 -3.21
C GLY A 510 8.36 -12.14 -2.72
N SER A 511 8.13 -10.85 -2.43
CA SER A 511 6.89 -10.29 -1.88
C SER A 511 6.41 -9.07 -2.65
N LEU A 512 5.09 -8.78 -2.57
CA LEU A 512 4.44 -7.59 -3.15
C LEU A 512 4.88 -6.28 -2.51
N THR A 513 5.28 -6.32 -1.25
CA THR A 513 5.67 -5.14 -0.47
C THR A 513 6.75 -5.51 0.53
N GLY A 514 7.68 -4.60 0.75
CA GLY A 514 8.68 -4.67 1.81
C GLY A 514 8.32 -3.80 3.00
N GLU A 515 7.99 -2.53 2.74
CA GLU A 515 7.77 -1.55 3.81
C GLU A 515 6.62 -0.55 3.55
N HIS A 516 6.15 -0.43 2.27
CA HIS A 516 5.11 0.55 1.93
C HIS A 516 3.70 0.08 2.23
N GLY A 517 3.48 -1.22 2.43
CA GLY A 517 2.16 -1.81 2.56
C GLY A 517 1.50 -2.15 1.23
N VAL A 518 0.34 -2.79 1.32
CA VAL A 518 -0.50 -3.20 0.19
C VAL A 518 -1.48 -2.09 -0.19
N GLY A 519 -2.11 -1.48 0.81
CA GLY A 519 -3.08 -0.40 0.66
C GLY A 519 -4.21 -0.73 -0.28
N MET A 520 -4.60 0.24 -1.08
CA MET A 520 -5.52 0.04 -2.21
C MET A 520 -4.77 -0.22 -3.52
N ASP A 521 -3.52 0.14 -3.62
CA ASP A 521 -2.72 0.06 -4.84
C ASP A 521 -2.41 -1.39 -5.24
N LYS A 522 -1.95 -2.19 -4.29
CA LYS A 522 -1.51 -3.58 -4.51
C LYS A 522 -2.56 -4.63 -4.11
N ALA A 523 -3.72 -4.23 -3.57
CA ALA A 523 -4.76 -5.15 -3.13
C ALA A 523 -5.17 -6.14 -4.24
N CYS A 524 -5.23 -5.68 -5.49
CA CYS A 524 -5.55 -6.51 -6.65
C CYS A 524 -4.46 -7.54 -7.00
N SER A 525 -3.25 -7.35 -6.52
CA SER A 525 -2.14 -8.27 -6.75
C SER A 525 -2.02 -9.34 -5.65
N MET A 526 -2.75 -9.19 -4.54
CA MET A 526 -2.76 -10.17 -3.44
C MET A 526 -3.03 -11.62 -3.87
N PRO A 527 -3.97 -11.92 -4.81
CA PRO A 527 -4.21 -13.28 -5.29
C PRO A 527 -3.04 -13.91 -6.05
N ARG A 528 -2.01 -13.14 -6.40
CA ARG A 528 -0.78 -13.64 -7.06
C ARG A 528 0.21 -14.21 -6.05
N MET A 529 0.17 -13.69 -4.82
CA MET A 529 1.03 -14.12 -3.71
C MET A 529 0.34 -15.12 -2.79
N PHE A 530 -0.97 -14.95 -2.55
CA PHE A 530 -1.74 -15.70 -1.58
C PHE A 530 -2.83 -16.54 -2.23
N SER A 531 -3.02 -17.76 -1.75
CA SER A 531 -4.13 -18.62 -2.20
C SER A 531 -5.49 -18.04 -1.76
N GLU A 532 -6.59 -18.50 -2.39
CA GLU A 532 -7.95 -18.15 -1.95
C GLU A 532 -8.18 -18.49 -0.46
N ARG A 533 -7.59 -19.58 0.02
CA ARG A 533 -7.70 -19.99 1.42
C ARG A 533 -7.01 -19.03 2.36
N ASP A 534 -5.85 -18.50 1.97
CA ASP A 534 -5.11 -17.51 2.74
C ASP A 534 -5.88 -16.21 2.79
N LEU A 535 -6.34 -15.70 1.64
CA LEU A 535 -7.15 -14.49 1.54
C LEU A 535 -8.44 -14.59 2.37
N HIS A 536 -9.11 -15.76 2.33
CA HIS A 536 -10.28 -16.00 3.18
C HIS A 536 -9.93 -16.00 4.68
N THR A 537 -8.73 -16.46 5.06
CA THR A 537 -8.26 -16.41 6.44
C THR A 537 -8.01 -14.96 6.88
N PHE A 538 -7.41 -14.12 6.02
CA PHE A 538 -7.24 -12.69 6.28
C PHE A 538 -8.60 -11.97 6.42
N GLU A 539 -9.57 -12.28 5.54
CA GLU A 539 -10.94 -11.76 5.69
C GLU A 539 -11.59 -12.15 7.01
N ARG A 540 -11.42 -13.39 7.45
CA ARG A 540 -11.97 -13.87 8.74
C ARG A 540 -11.33 -13.12 9.90
N LEU A 541 -10.01 -12.92 9.87
CA LEU A 541 -9.30 -12.13 10.87
C LEU A 541 -9.85 -10.71 10.92
N ARG A 542 -9.93 -10.05 9.77
CA ARG A 542 -10.49 -8.69 9.67
C ARG A 542 -11.90 -8.61 10.21
N ARG A 543 -12.78 -9.56 9.86
CA ARG A 543 -14.16 -9.61 10.36
C ARG A 543 -14.27 -9.88 11.85
N ALA A 544 -13.27 -10.53 12.46
CA ALA A 544 -13.24 -10.70 13.91
C ALA A 544 -13.02 -9.38 14.65
N PHE A 545 -12.23 -8.46 14.06
CA PHE A 545 -12.03 -7.12 14.60
C PHE A 545 -13.10 -6.12 14.14
N ASP A 546 -13.48 -6.15 12.86
CA ASP A 546 -14.41 -5.23 12.21
C ASP A 546 -15.54 -5.98 11.49
N PRO A 547 -16.52 -6.54 12.24
CA PRO A 547 -17.66 -7.24 11.63
C PRO A 547 -18.55 -6.30 10.79
N ALA A 548 -18.49 -5.00 11.03
CA ALA A 548 -19.26 -3.99 10.32
C ALA A 548 -18.60 -3.53 9.01
N GLY A 549 -17.30 -3.76 8.84
CA GLY A 549 -16.53 -3.38 7.65
C GLY A 549 -16.35 -1.87 7.50
N LEU A 550 -16.27 -1.13 8.60
CA LEU A 550 -16.22 0.35 8.62
C LEU A 550 -14.82 0.91 8.76
N CYS A 551 -13.88 0.13 9.32
CA CYS A 551 -12.52 0.57 9.60
C CYS A 551 -11.65 0.43 8.35
N ASN A 552 -11.26 1.52 7.75
CA ASN A 552 -10.41 1.60 6.54
C ASN A 552 -10.81 0.60 5.44
N PRO A 553 -12.08 0.61 4.96
CA PRO A 553 -12.55 -0.37 3.98
C PRO A 553 -11.89 -0.19 2.61
N GLY A 554 -11.81 -1.29 1.84
CA GLY A 554 -11.22 -1.29 0.49
C GLY A 554 -9.69 -1.28 0.48
N LYS A 555 -9.04 -1.58 1.61
CA LYS A 555 -7.58 -1.68 1.75
C LYS A 555 -7.16 -3.12 2.02
N VAL A 556 -5.95 -3.48 1.63
CA VAL A 556 -5.25 -4.75 1.86
C VAL A 556 -5.90 -5.91 1.13
N ILE A 557 -7.12 -6.26 1.47
CA ILE A 557 -7.84 -7.41 0.93
C ILE A 557 -8.74 -6.95 -0.21
N PRO A 558 -8.65 -7.53 -1.42
CA PRO A 558 -9.52 -7.15 -2.54
C PRO A 558 -11.00 -7.44 -2.19
N THR A 559 -11.84 -6.41 -2.26
CA THR A 559 -13.28 -6.51 -2.02
C THR A 559 -14.04 -5.55 -2.95
N PRO A 560 -14.86 -6.03 -3.88
CA PRO A 560 -15.10 -7.42 -4.24
C PRO A 560 -13.85 -8.11 -4.80
N ARG A 561 -13.85 -9.43 -4.90
CA ARG A 561 -12.70 -10.26 -5.33
C ARG A 561 -12.22 -10.00 -6.76
N LEU A 562 -12.94 -9.18 -7.53
CA LEU A 562 -12.62 -8.81 -8.91
C LEU A 562 -12.16 -7.34 -8.95
N CYS A 563 -10.94 -7.14 -9.35
CA CYS A 563 -10.26 -5.84 -9.37
C CYS A 563 -10.84 -4.77 -10.30
N GLY A 564 -11.88 -5.05 -11.09
CA GLY A 564 -12.60 -4.06 -11.90
C GLY A 564 -13.74 -3.35 -11.18
N GLU A 565 -14.13 -3.83 -9.99
CA GLU A 565 -15.31 -3.34 -9.26
C GLU A 565 -14.95 -2.47 -8.03
N VAL A 566 -13.66 -2.29 -7.73
CA VAL A 566 -13.20 -1.46 -6.61
C VAL A 566 -13.26 0.01 -7.03
N PRO A 567 -13.82 0.93 -6.22
CA PRO A 567 -13.70 2.37 -6.47
C PRO A 567 -12.22 2.77 -6.46
N GLY A 568 -11.72 3.19 -7.60
CA GLY A 568 -10.31 3.54 -7.81
C GLY A 568 -10.04 3.76 -9.30
N PRO A 569 -8.81 4.08 -9.69
CA PRO A 569 -8.48 4.12 -11.11
C PRO A 569 -8.76 2.75 -11.73
N TYR A 570 -9.46 2.79 -12.85
CA TYR A 570 -9.85 1.60 -13.57
C TYR A 570 -8.63 0.76 -13.95
N ARG A 571 -8.67 -0.53 -13.64
CA ARG A 571 -7.65 -1.50 -14.09
C ARG A 571 -8.25 -2.37 -15.20
N VAL A 572 -7.52 -2.50 -16.31
CA VAL A 572 -7.95 -3.34 -17.43
C VAL A 572 -8.12 -4.77 -16.93
N HIS A 573 -9.37 -5.24 -16.92
CA HIS A 573 -9.70 -6.59 -16.47
C HIS A 573 -9.08 -7.64 -17.40
N ALA A 574 -8.75 -8.82 -16.88
CA ALA A 574 -8.17 -9.90 -17.68
C ALA A 574 -9.03 -10.25 -18.92
N LEU A 575 -10.36 -10.15 -18.82
CA LEU A 575 -11.29 -10.39 -19.92
C LEU A 575 -11.24 -9.31 -20.99
N GLU A 576 -10.91 -8.07 -20.64
CA GLU A 576 -10.69 -6.98 -21.61
C GLU A 576 -9.35 -7.17 -22.33
N ARG A 577 -8.30 -7.56 -21.62
CA ARG A 577 -6.99 -7.93 -22.22
C ARG A 577 -7.12 -9.08 -23.23
N MET A 578 -8.08 -9.98 -23.00
CA MET A 578 -8.37 -11.11 -23.90
C MET A 578 -9.32 -10.74 -25.04
N GLY A 579 -9.79 -9.49 -25.13
CA GLY A 579 -10.77 -9.07 -26.12
C GLY A 579 -12.16 -9.73 -25.96
N VAL A 580 -12.48 -10.21 -24.76
CA VAL A 580 -13.77 -10.87 -24.45
C VAL A 580 -14.78 -9.86 -23.88
N ALA A 581 -14.29 -8.76 -23.30
CA ALA A 581 -15.08 -7.65 -22.82
C ALA A 581 -14.48 -6.32 -23.32
N GLU A 582 -15.30 -5.32 -23.57
CA GLU A 582 -14.89 -3.97 -23.94
C GLU A 582 -15.25 -2.97 -22.84
N ARG A 583 -14.38 -1.96 -22.70
CA ARG A 583 -14.61 -0.84 -21.78
C ARG A 583 -15.70 0.07 -22.33
N PHE A 584 -16.67 0.42 -21.50
CA PHE A 584 -17.70 1.41 -21.79
C PHE A 584 -17.51 2.68 -20.96
#